data_cf07055f4f4764ce4c0ce0d76e70fe60
#
_entry.id   cf07055f4f4764ce4c0ce0d76e70fe60
#
_cell.length_a   1.000
_cell.length_b   1.000
_cell.length_c   1.000
_cell.angle_alpha   90.00
_cell.angle_beta   90.00
_cell.angle_gamma   90.00
#
_symmetry.space_group_name_H-M   'P 1'
#
loop_
_entity.id
_entity.type
_entity.pdbx_description
1 polymer ?
#
loop_
_entity_poly.entity_id
_entity_poly.type
_entity_poly.pdbx_seq_one_letter_code
_entity_poly.pdbx_strand_id
1 'polypeptide(L)'
;MKKLRISQIQFQAKSTPDENAKLLETNFLKTRKFKPDLICTPECSNIITSDKNYLLKNTTYEFDCPIIKMAKLYAIENCVSINIGSLLLKEKNRKKLVNRSFFISSKGKIVSRYDKIHMFDVNINKNETHRESHTFKAGKNVVSINLQNIKIGFTICYDLRF
;
A
#
# COMPACT_ATOMS: atom_id res chain seq x y z
N MET A 1 -8.34 18.79 21.74
CA MET A 1 -7.56 18.11 20.68
C MET A 1 -8.51 17.39 19.74
N LYS A 2 -8.39 17.58 18.43
CA LYS A 2 -9.13 16.76 17.46
C LYS A 2 -8.58 15.34 17.50
N LYS A 3 -9.47 14.35 17.59
CA LYS A 3 -9.13 12.93 17.59
C LYS A 3 -9.41 12.38 16.18
N LEU A 4 -8.47 11.61 15.62
CA LEU A 4 -8.64 10.89 14.38
C LEU A 4 -9.00 9.43 14.70
N ARG A 5 -10.14 8.95 14.19
CA ARG A 5 -10.54 7.55 14.30
C ARG A 5 -9.95 6.78 13.13
N ILE A 6 -9.08 5.82 13.43
CA ILE A 6 -8.40 5.02 12.41
C ILE A 6 -8.87 3.58 12.50
N SER A 7 -9.26 2.99 11.38
CA SER A 7 -9.45 1.56 11.22
C SER A 7 -8.24 0.96 10.52
N GLN A 8 -7.51 0.10 11.21
CA GLN A 8 -6.42 -0.67 10.60
C GLN A 8 -6.95 -2.04 10.18
N ILE A 9 -6.79 -2.35 8.89
CA ILE A 9 -7.12 -3.65 8.33
C ILE A 9 -5.90 -4.54 8.41
N GLN A 10 -6.05 -5.67 9.09
CA GLN A 10 -5.07 -6.73 9.12
C GLN A 10 -5.63 -7.95 8.40
N PHE A 11 -4.94 -8.44 7.38
CA PHE A 11 -5.29 -9.65 6.65
C PHE A 11 -4.04 -10.30 6.08
N GLN A 12 -4.14 -11.58 5.78
CA GLN A 12 -3.09 -12.31 5.09
C GLN A 12 -3.28 -12.17 3.59
N ALA A 13 -2.42 -11.39 2.93
CA ALA A 13 -2.45 -11.26 1.49
C ALA A 13 -2.14 -12.60 0.80
N LYS A 14 -2.79 -12.84 -0.32
CA LYS A 14 -2.65 -14.01 -1.17
C LYS A 14 -1.71 -13.73 -2.34
N SER A 15 -1.40 -14.77 -3.09
CA SER A 15 -0.58 -14.64 -4.30
C SER A 15 -1.34 -14.11 -5.52
N THR A 16 -2.65 -14.00 -5.47
CA THR A 16 -3.46 -13.50 -6.58
C THR A 16 -4.03 -12.11 -6.29
N PRO A 17 -3.85 -11.12 -7.18
CA PRO A 17 -4.37 -9.76 -6.99
C PRO A 17 -5.90 -9.70 -6.85
N ASP A 18 -6.63 -10.55 -7.59
CA ASP A 18 -8.10 -10.55 -7.56
C ASP A 18 -8.66 -11.05 -6.23
N GLU A 19 -8.05 -12.09 -5.64
CA GLU A 19 -8.43 -12.56 -4.29
C GLU A 19 -8.18 -11.45 -3.26
N ASN A 20 -7.04 -10.77 -3.36
CA ASN A 20 -6.73 -9.68 -2.44
C ASN A 20 -7.69 -8.49 -2.58
N ALA A 21 -8.10 -8.16 -3.80
CA ALA A 21 -9.11 -7.12 -4.03
C ALA A 21 -10.43 -7.47 -3.34
N LYS A 22 -10.92 -8.70 -3.49
CA LYS A 22 -12.15 -9.18 -2.82
C LYS A 22 -12.02 -9.20 -1.30
N LEU A 23 -10.86 -9.65 -0.78
CA LEU A 23 -10.59 -9.65 0.66
C LEU A 23 -10.58 -8.24 1.23
N LEU A 24 -9.95 -7.29 0.54
CA LEU A 24 -9.93 -5.89 0.95
C LEU A 24 -11.32 -5.26 0.91
N GLU A 25 -12.09 -5.50 -0.15
CA GLU A 25 -13.47 -5.01 -0.25
C GLU A 25 -14.31 -5.50 0.95
N THR A 26 -14.26 -6.80 1.25
CA THR A 26 -14.93 -7.39 2.41
C THR A 26 -14.49 -6.74 3.72
N ASN A 27 -13.19 -6.49 3.89
CA ASN A 27 -12.68 -5.85 5.09
C ASN A 27 -13.04 -4.36 5.18
N PHE A 28 -13.08 -3.64 4.06
CA PHE A 28 -13.57 -2.27 4.03
C PHE A 28 -15.02 -2.18 4.51
N LEU A 29 -15.89 -3.09 4.04
CA LEU A 29 -17.29 -3.15 4.50
C LEU A 29 -17.39 -3.32 6.01
N LYS A 30 -16.54 -4.14 6.63
CA LYS A 30 -16.50 -4.33 8.08
C LYS A 30 -16.13 -3.07 8.85
N THR A 31 -15.41 -2.11 8.24
CA THR A 31 -15.02 -0.87 8.91
C THR A 31 -16.19 0.11 9.08
N ARG A 32 -17.26 0.01 8.28
CA ARG A 32 -18.40 0.94 8.28
C ARG A 32 -19.01 1.16 9.67
N LYS A 33 -19.14 0.09 10.46
CA LYS A 33 -19.72 0.17 11.81
C LYS A 33 -18.91 1.06 12.77
N PHE A 34 -17.61 1.28 12.50
CA PHE A 34 -16.73 2.10 13.32
C PHE A 34 -16.69 3.57 12.89
N LYS A 35 -17.26 3.92 11.73
CA LYS A 35 -17.25 5.27 11.16
C LYS A 35 -15.87 5.91 11.22
N PRO A 36 -14.82 5.31 10.61
CA PRO A 36 -13.47 5.83 10.68
C PRO A 36 -13.31 7.11 9.86
N ASP A 37 -12.38 7.97 10.26
CA ASP A 37 -11.89 9.10 9.46
C ASP A 37 -10.85 8.64 8.44
N LEU A 38 -10.11 7.57 8.79
CA LEU A 38 -9.04 6.98 7.99
C LEU A 38 -9.07 5.45 8.07
N ILE A 39 -8.98 4.79 6.93
CA ILE A 39 -8.74 3.34 6.84
C ILE A 39 -7.31 3.12 6.37
N CYS A 40 -6.58 2.23 7.04
CA CYS A 40 -5.22 1.83 6.64
C CYS A 40 -5.20 0.35 6.29
N THR A 41 -4.54 0.00 5.17
CA THR A 41 -4.28 -1.38 4.77
C THR A 41 -2.80 -1.74 4.98
N PRO A 42 -2.42 -3.03 5.01
CA PRO A 42 -1.02 -3.42 5.20
C PRO A 42 -0.15 -3.20 3.95
N GLU A 43 1.18 -3.44 4.11
CA GLU A 43 2.13 -3.54 3.00
C GLU A 43 1.74 -4.67 2.05
N CYS A 44 2.10 -4.53 0.76
CA CYS A 44 1.87 -5.54 -0.29
C CYS A 44 0.41 -6.01 -0.39
N SER A 45 -0.54 -5.08 -0.23
CA SER A 45 -1.98 -5.40 -0.18
C SER A 45 -2.53 -6.05 -1.44
N ASN A 46 -1.80 -6.01 -2.57
CA ASN A 46 -2.28 -6.60 -3.84
C ASN A 46 -1.72 -7.99 -4.13
N ILE A 47 -0.52 -8.33 -3.67
CA ILE A 47 0.11 -9.61 -4.00
C ILE A 47 1.28 -9.90 -3.07
N ILE A 48 1.36 -11.13 -2.57
CA ILE A 48 2.54 -11.67 -1.87
C ILE A 48 2.87 -13.02 -2.48
N THR A 49 4.10 -13.17 -2.97
CA THR A 49 4.64 -14.43 -3.49
C THR A 49 6.16 -14.42 -3.44
N SER A 50 6.76 -15.60 -3.25
CA SER A 50 8.20 -15.82 -3.36
C SER A 50 8.65 -16.03 -4.82
N ASP A 51 7.72 -16.36 -5.72
CA ASP A 51 8.01 -16.53 -7.15
C ASP A 51 8.12 -15.16 -7.84
N LYS A 52 9.34 -14.77 -8.14
CA LYS A 52 9.66 -13.49 -8.80
C LYS A 52 9.05 -13.40 -10.20
N ASN A 53 9.03 -14.48 -10.97
CA ASN A 53 8.49 -14.48 -12.33
C ASN A 53 6.97 -14.32 -12.30
N TYR A 54 6.32 -15.03 -11.38
CA TYR A 54 4.91 -14.88 -11.13
C TYR A 54 4.56 -13.44 -10.69
N LEU A 55 5.35 -12.87 -9.76
CA LEU A 55 5.19 -11.49 -9.31
C LEU A 55 5.24 -10.51 -10.48
N LEU A 56 6.29 -10.57 -11.28
CA LEU A 56 6.48 -9.68 -12.44
C LEU A 56 5.36 -9.83 -13.47
N LYS A 57 4.86 -11.05 -13.68
CA LYS A 57 3.76 -11.30 -14.62
C LYS A 57 2.44 -10.71 -14.13
N ASN A 58 2.11 -10.89 -12.85
CA ASN A 58 0.79 -10.59 -12.27
C ASN A 58 0.67 -9.20 -11.63
N THR A 59 1.77 -8.47 -11.49
CA THR A 59 1.74 -7.08 -11.04
C THR A 59 1.21 -6.17 -12.15
N THR A 60 0.33 -5.23 -11.79
CA THR A 60 -0.29 -4.26 -12.72
C THR A 60 0.41 -2.90 -12.66
N TYR A 61 0.06 -2.02 -13.60
CA TYR A 61 0.34 -0.59 -13.47
C TYR A 61 -0.67 0.08 -12.52
N GLU A 62 -0.32 1.26 -12.04
CA GLU A 62 -1.16 2.02 -11.12
C GLU A 62 -2.58 2.24 -11.66
N PHE A 63 -2.71 2.64 -12.92
CA PHE A 63 -3.99 2.97 -13.56
C PHE A 63 -4.88 1.74 -13.80
N ASP A 64 -4.29 0.52 -13.85
CA ASP A 64 -5.03 -0.73 -14.03
C ASP A 64 -5.36 -1.42 -12.70
N CYS A 65 -4.75 -0.99 -11.59
CA CYS A 65 -4.86 -1.68 -10.32
C CYS A 65 -6.30 -1.70 -9.78
N PRO A 66 -6.93 -2.89 -9.63
CA PRO A 66 -8.32 -3.00 -9.18
C PRO A 66 -8.50 -2.48 -7.74
N ILE A 67 -7.50 -2.65 -6.88
CA ILE A 67 -7.55 -2.17 -5.49
C ILE A 67 -7.62 -0.65 -5.44
N ILE A 68 -6.87 0.06 -6.28
CA ILE A 68 -6.94 1.53 -6.33
C ILE A 68 -8.32 1.98 -6.81
N LYS A 69 -8.87 1.33 -7.83
CA LYS A 69 -10.21 1.65 -8.36
C LYS A 69 -11.28 1.44 -7.27
N MET A 70 -11.27 0.29 -6.63
CA MET A 70 -12.18 -0.05 -5.54
C MET A 70 -12.05 0.91 -4.35
N ALA A 71 -10.83 1.20 -3.89
CA ALA A 71 -10.59 2.09 -2.77
C ALA A 71 -11.08 3.53 -3.05
N LYS A 72 -10.92 4.03 -4.29
CA LYS A 72 -11.44 5.35 -4.69
C LYS A 72 -12.95 5.41 -4.61
N LEU A 73 -13.64 4.40 -5.11
CA LEU A 73 -15.11 4.31 -5.05
C LEU A 73 -15.58 4.22 -3.60
N TYR A 74 -14.98 3.33 -2.83
CA TYR A 74 -15.32 3.17 -1.41
C TYR A 74 -15.12 4.47 -0.60
N ALA A 75 -14.03 5.19 -0.86
CA ALA A 75 -13.74 6.47 -0.21
C ALA A 75 -14.84 7.50 -0.45
N ILE A 76 -15.34 7.59 -1.69
CA ILE A 76 -16.44 8.50 -2.06
C ILE A 76 -17.74 8.09 -1.35
N GLU A 77 -18.14 6.82 -1.51
CA GLU A 77 -19.41 6.31 -1.00
C GLU A 77 -19.53 6.41 0.53
N ASN A 78 -18.42 6.27 1.24
CA ASN A 78 -18.40 6.24 2.70
C ASN A 78 -17.80 7.52 3.33
N CYS A 79 -17.47 8.53 2.52
CA CYS A 79 -16.87 9.80 2.96
C CYS A 79 -15.63 9.60 3.86
N VAL A 80 -14.80 8.57 3.59
CA VAL A 80 -13.65 8.18 4.40
C VAL A 80 -12.35 8.29 3.60
N SER A 81 -11.27 8.76 4.25
CA SER A 81 -9.93 8.72 3.66
C SER A 81 -9.33 7.31 3.77
N ILE A 82 -8.51 6.93 2.79
CA ILE A 82 -7.88 5.61 2.76
C ILE A 82 -6.38 5.76 2.54
N ASN A 83 -5.59 5.16 3.44
CA ASN A 83 -4.17 4.91 3.22
C ASN A 83 -3.98 3.46 2.82
N ILE A 84 -3.71 3.22 1.54
CA ILE A 84 -3.25 1.90 1.09
C ILE A 84 -1.80 1.79 1.53
N GLY A 85 -1.52 0.89 2.49
CA GLY A 85 -0.21 0.73 3.11
C GLY A 85 0.89 0.53 2.08
N SER A 86 0.73 -0.44 1.18
CA SER A 86 1.39 -0.40 -0.13
C SER A 86 0.82 -1.37 -1.14
N LEU A 87 1.19 -1.15 -2.40
CA LEU A 87 0.97 -2.03 -3.55
C LEU A 87 2.28 -2.22 -4.29
N LEU A 88 2.50 -3.43 -4.79
CA LEU A 88 3.60 -3.72 -5.71
C LEU A 88 3.11 -3.41 -7.13
N LEU A 89 3.80 -2.50 -7.83
CA LEU A 89 3.34 -1.96 -9.11
C LEU A 89 4.46 -1.92 -10.15
N LYS A 90 4.07 -2.05 -11.42
CA LYS A 90 4.94 -1.75 -12.56
C LYS A 90 5.04 -0.25 -12.78
N GLU A 91 6.22 0.22 -13.17
CA GLU A 91 6.41 1.56 -13.74
C GLU A 91 6.66 1.48 -15.24
N LYS A 92 6.12 2.46 -15.98
CA LYS A 92 6.33 2.56 -17.43
C LYS A 92 7.83 2.71 -17.74
N ASN A 93 8.31 1.94 -18.71
CA ASN A 93 9.71 1.95 -19.14
C ASN A 93 10.73 1.57 -18.05
N ARG A 94 10.34 0.78 -17.04
CA ARG A 94 11.22 0.30 -15.97
C ARG A 94 11.20 -1.22 -15.87
N LYS A 95 12.38 -1.81 -15.58
CA LYS A 95 12.53 -3.25 -15.34
C LYS A 95 12.16 -3.65 -13.90
N LYS A 96 12.32 -2.73 -12.95
CA LYS A 96 12.04 -2.96 -11.53
C LYS A 96 10.64 -2.48 -11.18
N LEU A 97 10.02 -3.18 -10.25
CA LEU A 97 8.76 -2.78 -9.62
C LEU A 97 8.98 -1.65 -8.60
N VAL A 98 7.90 -1.04 -8.15
CA VAL A 98 7.88 -0.16 -6.98
C VAL A 98 7.00 -0.73 -5.90
N ASN A 99 7.37 -0.49 -4.64
CA ASN A 99 6.54 -0.74 -3.47
C ASN A 99 5.98 0.62 -3.03
N ARG A 100 4.72 0.90 -3.38
CA ARG A 100 4.12 2.24 -3.32
C ARG A 100 2.89 2.29 -2.42
N SER A 101 2.92 3.23 -1.48
CA SER A 101 1.77 3.62 -0.66
C SER A 101 0.96 4.73 -1.35
N PHE A 102 -0.34 4.76 -1.08
CA PHE A 102 -1.26 5.76 -1.61
C PHE A 102 -2.11 6.35 -0.50
N PHE A 103 -2.26 7.66 -0.51
CA PHE A 103 -3.31 8.32 0.25
C PHE A 103 -4.43 8.77 -0.67
N ILE A 104 -5.63 8.24 -0.42
CA ILE A 104 -6.85 8.56 -1.15
C ILE A 104 -7.75 9.36 -0.22
N SER A 105 -8.12 10.57 -0.63
CA SER A 105 -9.05 11.41 0.13
C SER A 105 -10.48 10.85 0.12
N SER A 106 -11.31 11.30 1.03
CA SER A 106 -12.76 11.00 1.07
C SER A 106 -13.54 11.42 -0.19
N LYS A 107 -12.90 12.16 -1.10
CA LYS A 107 -13.42 12.52 -2.43
C LYS A 107 -12.90 11.58 -3.54
N GLY A 108 -12.26 10.46 -3.19
CA GLY A 108 -11.71 9.48 -4.14
C GLY A 108 -10.49 9.96 -4.93
N LYS A 109 -9.87 11.09 -4.55
CA LYS A 109 -8.68 11.61 -5.22
C LYS A 109 -7.42 11.05 -4.57
N ILE A 110 -6.46 10.57 -5.38
CA ILE A 110 -5.12 10.25 -4.89
C ILE A 110 -4.42 11.58 -4.57
N VAL A 111 -4.22 11.84 -3.29
CA VAL A 111 -3.59 13.06 -2.77
C VAL A 111 -2.07 12.90 -2.70
N SER A 112 -1.62 11.70 -2.39
CA SER A 112 -0.19 11.44 -2.21
C SER A 112 0.19 10.01 -2.64
N ARG A 113 1.46 9.87 -3.05
CA ARG A 113 2.14 8.61 -3.34
C ARG A 113 3.47 8.64 -2.61
N TYR A 114 3.82 7.50 -2.01
CA TYR A 114 5.11 7.32 -1.35
C TYR A 114 5.70 5.99 -1.82
N ASP A 115 6.90 6.03 -2.37
CA ASP A 115 7.68 4.84 -2.73
C ASP A 115 8.63 4.51 -1.59
N LYS A 116 8.63 3.25 -1.14
CA LYS A 116 9.54 2.74 -0.10
C LYS A 116 10.97 3.16 -0.40
N ILE A 117 11.63 3.79 0.56
CA ILE A 117 13.00 4.31 0.41
C ILE A 117 14.02 3.24 0.79
N HIS A 118 13.85 2.61 1.96
CA HIS A 118 14.83 1.68 2.50
C HIS A 118 14.46 0.25 2.13
N MET A 119 15.22 -0.31 1.19
CA MET A 119 15.05 -1.70 0.73
C MET A 119 15.57 -2.66 1.79
N PHE A 120 14.85 -3.76 1.99
CA PHE A 120 15.26 -4.82 2.91
C PHE A 120 16.37 -5.67 2.28
N ASP A 121 17.60 -5.12 2.27
CA ASP A 121 18.80 -5.77 1.78
C ASP A 121 19.64 -6.22 2.98
N VAL A 122 19.47 -7.47 3.40
CA VAL A 122 20.08 -8.00 4.62
C VAL A 122 20.73 -9.36 4.39
N ASN A 123 21.76 -9.64 5.16
CA ASN A 123 22.35 -10.97 5.31
C ASN A 123 21.86 -11.52 6.64
N ILE A 124 21.00 -12.55 6.61
CA ILE A 124 20.48 -13.17 7.84
C ILE A 124 21.54 -14.10 8.41
N ASN A 125 22.17 -14.89 7.54
CA ASN A 125 23.29 -15.76 7.88
C ASN A 125 24.16 -16.02 6.64
N LYS A 126 25.16 -16.89 6.76
CA LYS A 126 26.11 -17.17 5.64
C LYS A 126 25.43 -17.71 4.38
N ASN A 127 24.27 -18.34 4.51
CA ASN A 127 23.56 -19.03 3.43
C ASN A 127 22.25 -18.33 3.03
N GLU A 128 21.83 -17.29 3.76
CA GLU A 128 20.54 -16.65 3.55
C GLU A 128 20.71 -15.14 3.44
N THR A 129 20.41 -14.63 2.25
CA THR A 129 20.45 -13.20 1.95
C THR A 129 19.15 -12.76 1.33
N HIS A 130 18.63 -11.62 1.77
CA HIS A 130 17.51 -10.94 1.12
C HIS A 130 18.03 -9.70 0.41
N ARG A 131 17.58 -9.49 -0.82
CA ARG A 131 17.95 -8.35 -1.68
C ARG A 131 16.69 -7.80 -2.36
N GLU A 132 15.91 -7.04 -1.59
CA GLU A 132 14.68 -6.41 -2.10
C GLU A 132 15.01 -5.48 -3.27
N SER A 133 16.16 -4.80 -3.22
CA SER A 133 16.63 -3.90 -4.28
C SER A 133 16.84 -4.58 -5.64
N HIS A 134 16.99 -5.90 -5.70
CA HIS A 134 17.08 -6.62 -6.98
C HIS A 134 15.75 -6.59 -7.76
N THR A 135 14.63 -6.52 -7.06
CA THR A 135 13.29 -6.56 -7.66
C THR A 135 12.63 -5.18 -7.67
N PHE A 136 12.89 -4.39 -6.64
CA PHE A 136 12.22 -3.11 -6.44
C PHE A 136 13.18 -1.93 -6.59
N LYS A 137 12.65 -0.82 -7.06
CA LYS A 137 13.32 0.47 -7.13
C LYS A 137 13.01 1.25 -5.85
N ALA A 138 14.03 1.74 -5.19
CA ALA A 138 13.89 2.62 -4.04
C ALA A 138 13.30 3.98 -4.41
N GLY A 139 12.42 4.49 -3.55
CA GLY A 139 11.99 5.88 -3.55
C GLY A 139 13.11 6.84 -3.14
N LYS A 140 12.84 8.14 -3.25
CA LYS A 140 13.84 9.18 -2.93
C LYS A 140 13.28 10.26 -2.01
N ASN A 141 11.96 10.38 -1.90
CA ASN A 141 11.32 11.52 -1.26
C ASN A 141 10.58 11.07 -0.01
N VAL A 142 10.84 11.78 1.08
CA VAL A 142 9.98 11.71 2.28
C VAL A 142 8.67 12.41 1.96
N VAL A 143 7.56 11.79 2.35
CA VAL A 143 6.22 12.28 2.04
C VAL A 143 5.40 12.43 3.31
N SER A 144 4.67 13.52 3.44
CA SER A 144 3.66 13.72 4.48
C SER A 144 2.44 14.45 3.94
N ILE A 145 1.32 14.27 4.60
CA ILE A 145 0.06 14.98 4.30
C ILE A 145 -0.54 15.53 5.60
N ASN A 146 -1.49 16.44 5.48
CA ASN A 146 -2.30 16.88 6.60
C ASN A 146 -3.72 16.33 6.45
N LEU A 147 -4.19 15.61 7.47
CA LEU A 147 -5.56 15.15 7.60
C LEU A 147 -6.16 15.74 8.87
N GLN A 148 -7.21 16.58 8.75
CA GLN A 148 -7.89 17.22 9.89
C GLN A 148 -6.92 17.94 10.86
N ASN A 149 -5.88 18.61 10.34
CA ASN A 149 -4.81 19.28 11.09
C ASN A 149 -3.84 18.33 11.83
N ILE A 150 -3.84 17.06 11.49
CA ILE A 150 -2.84 16.08 11.96
C ILE A 150 -1.90 15.79 10.79
N LYS A 151 -0.60 15.99 11.01
CA LYS A 151 0.44 15.65 10.03
C LYS A 151 0.70 14.15 10.06
N ILE A 152 0.59 13.48 8.91
CA ILE A 152 0.79 12.05 8.74
C ILE A 152 1.98 11.85 7.82
N GLY A 153 3.04 11.21 8.31
CA GLY A 153 4.19 10.76 7.51
C GLY A 153 3.97 9.34 6.98
N PHE A 154 4.62 9.03 5.86
CA PHE A 154 4.53 7.72 5.22
C PHE A 154 5.81 6.93 5.44
N THR A 155 5.66 5.67 5.82
CA THR A 155 6.73 4.68 5.92
C THR A 155 6.19 3.33 5.48
N ILE A 156 7.07 2.48 4.93
CA ILE A 156 6.73 1.10 4.55
C ILE A 156 7.76 0.17 5.17
N CYS A 157 7.31 -0.69 6.10
CA CYS A 157 8.07 -1.80 6.69
C CYS A 157 9.46 -1.35 7.20
N TYR A 158 10.53 -1.66 6.47
CA TYR A 158 11.92 -1.42 6.87
C TYR A 158 12.27 0.06 7.06
N ASP A 159 11.50 0.98 6.45
CA ASP A 159 11.64 2.43 6.67
C ASP A 159 11.56 2.81 8.16
N LEU A 160 10.84 2.03 8.99
CA LEU A 160 10.73 2.29 10.43
C LEU A 160 12.05 2.16 11.21
N ARG A 161 13.12 1.70 10.58
CA ARG A 161 14.44 1.57 11.21
C ARG A 161 15.32 2.81 11.06
N PHE A 162 14.84 3.80 10.28
CA PHE A 162 15.61 5.00 9.93
C PHE A 162 14.95 6.31 10.32
#